data_84907451737318d3751ede53bcd658ad
#
_entry.id   84907451737318d3751ede53bcd658ad
#
_cell.length_a   1.000
_cell.length_b   1.000
_cell.length_c   1.000
_cell.angle_alpha   90.00
_cell.angle_beta   90.00
_cell.angle_gamma   90.00
#
_symmetry.space_group_name_H-M   'P 1'
#
loop_
_entity.id
_entity.type
_entity.pdbx_description
1 polymer ?
#
loop_
_entity_poly.entity_id
_entity_poly.type
_entity_poly.pdbx_seq_one_letter_code
_entity_poly.pdbx_strand_id
1 'polypeptide(L)'
;MSINYDNSNIHTLNINWNTFKAHVGAYDSCNCTSDIHYQLSEMFRQIGKEVNVDYNDESDTENYRIVNYLNRLGYSHSGLVSYNINTIRNSLSNNKIVYITGLIGTTSKGHGWVLDGYKSITNTIKTYRRPAGQLEWTLVNTSTVTYTFNHFNWGWDGDGNGYFTEGVFNSNNPQDLDDGVIGHTSNDYSSNVRIIANISH
;
A
#
# COMPACT_ATOMS: atom_id res chain seq x y z
N MET A 1 -3.71 -16.88 13.21
CA MET A 1 -4.28 -17.14 11.89
C MET A 1 -3.83 -18.53 11.47
N SER A 2 -4.78 -19.43 11.17
CA SER A 2 -4.47 -20.78 10.68
C SER A 2 -4.69 -20.78 9.18
N ILE A 3 -3.67 -21.07 8.39
CA ILE A 3 -3.78 -21.21 6.94
C ILE A 3 -3.83 -22.69 6.65
N ASN A 4 -4.96 -23.18 6.11
CA ASN A 4 -5.12 -24.58 5.73
C ASN A 4 -4.40 -24.83 4.40
N TYR A 5 -3.59 -25.87 4.40
CA TYR A 5 -2.72 -26.25 3.31
C TYR A 5 -3.15 -27.57 2.70
N ASP A 6 -3.46 -27.57 1.39
CA ASP A 6 -3.75 -28.73 0.55
C ASP A 6 -5.04 -29.54 0.86
N ASN A 7 -5.77 -29.92 -0.21
CA ASN A 7 -6.98 -30.74 -0.14
C ASN A 7 -6.74 -32.20 0.31
N SER A 8 -5.49 -32.64 0.42
CA SER A 8 -5.13 -34.00 0.84
C SER A 8 -4.34 -34.07 2.15
N ASN A 9 -3.76 -32.96 2.59
CA ASN A 9 -3.06 -32.86 3.87
C ASN A 9 -3.26 -31.46 4.45
N ILE A 10 -4.09 -31.34 5.46
CA ILE A 10 -4.29 -30.10 6.21
C ILE A 10 -3.05 -29.83 7.05
N HIS A 11 -2.11 -29.08 6.51
CA HIS A 11 -1.05 -28.50 7.31
C HIS A 11 -1.53 -27.14 7.82
N THR A 12 -1.70 -27.04 9.12
CA THR A 12 -2.01 -25.76 9.76
C THR A 12 -0.69 -25.06 10.07
N LEU A 13 -0.41 -23.96 9.38
CA LEU A 13 0.72 -23.10 9.73
C LEU A 13 0.33 -22.20 10.89
N ASN A 14 0.91 -22.47 12.05
CA ASN A 14 0.75 -21.64 13.25
C ASN A 14 1.81 -20.54 13.25
N ILE A 15 1.41 -19.33 12.88
CA ILE A 15 2.29 -18.15 12.89
C ILE A 15 2.27 -17.54 14.30
N ASN A 16 3.42 -17.48 14.94
CA ASN A 16 3.58 -16.69 16.15
C ASN A 16 3.75 -15.21 15.79
N TRP A 17 2.64 -14.50 15.69
CA TRP A 17 2.61 -13.09 15.28
C TRP A 17 3.42 -12.17 16.19
N ASN A 18 3.55 -12.46 17.48
CA ASN A 18 4.34 -11.63 18.38
C ASN A 18 5.83 -11.76 18.08
N THR A 19 6.30 -12.99 17.87
CA THR A 19 7.69 -13.25 17.46
C THR A 19 7.94 -12.68 16.06
N PHE A 20 6.99 -12.86 15.14
CA PHE A 20 7.06 -12.32 13.78
C PHE A 20 7.19 -10.79 13.78
N LYS A 21 6.31 -10.07 14.48
CA LYS A 21 6.36 -8.59 14.58
C LYS A 21 7.67 -8.08 15.18
N ALA A 22 8.24 -8.80 16.13
CA ALA A 22 9.51 -8.41 16.74
C ALA A 22 10.70 -8.50 15.77
N HIS A 23 10.58 -9.28 14.69
CA HIS A 23 11.66 -9.51 13.71
C HIS A 23 11.47 -8.78 12.38
N VAL A 24 10.24 -8.44 12.00
CA VAL A 24 9.93 -7.75 10.73
C VAL A 24 10.46 -6.30 10.68
N GLY A 25 10.91 -5.73 11.79
CA GLY A 25 11.57 -4.42 11.83
C GLY A 25 13.08 -4.47 12.05
N ALA A 26 13.65 -5.65 12.25
CA ALA A 26 15.08 -5.80 12.49
C ALA A 26 15.77 -6.18 11.18
N TYR A 27 16.05 -5.17 10.35
CA TYR A 27 16.77 -5.29 9.07
C TYR A 27 18.24 -5.67 9.21
N ASP A 28 18.69 -6.01 10.40
CA ASP A 28 20.08 -6.36 10.63
C ASP A 28 20.27 -7.88 10.57
N SER A 29 20.79 -8.28 9.42
CA SER A 29 21.56 -9.50 9.20
C SER A 29 21.21 -10.71 10.09
N CYS A 30 20.42 -11.64 9.57
CA CYS A 30 20.50 -13.08 9.87
C CYS A 30 20.43 -13.56 11.33
N ASN A 31 19.86 -12.80 12.23
CA ASN A 31 19.53 -13.27 13.58
C ASN A 31 18.09 -13.77 13.73
N CYS A 32 17.38 -13.95 12.61
CA CYS A 32 16.12 -14.66 12.63
C CYS A 32 16.38 -16.12 13.01
N THR A 33 15.65 -16.61 14.01
CA THR A 33 15.68 -18.03 14.32
C THR A 33 15.23 -18.83 13.08
N SER A 34 15.78 -20.00 12.87
CA SER A 34 15.41 -20.90 11.76
C SER A 34 13.89 -21.09 11.63
N ASP A 35 13.16 -21.03 12.75
CA ASP A 35 11.71 -21.20 12.82
C ASP A 35 10.95 -20.04 12.18
N ILE A 36 11.41 -18.79 12.31
CA ILE A 36 10.75 -17.62 11.73
C ILE A 36 10.97 -17.59 10.23
N HIS A 37 12.18 -17.85 9.77
CA HIS A 37 12.47 -17.99 8.33
C HIS A 37 11.61 -19.08 7.70
N TYR A 38 11.48 -20.21 8.37
CA TYR A 38 10.64 -21.31 7.90
C TYR A 38 9.16 -20.88 7.81
N GLN A 39 8.61 -20.26 8.87
CA GLN A 39 7.22 -19.80 8.90
C GLN A 39 6.95 -18.76 7.81
N LEU A 40 7.87 -17.82 7.58
CA LEU A 40 7.78 -16.81 6.52
C LEU A 40 7.81 -17.47 5.14
N SER A 41 8.78 -18.31 4.88
CA SER A 41 8.93 -18.99 3.61
C SER A 41 7.71 -19.86 3.29
N GLU A 42 7.19 -20.58 4.27
CA GLU A 42 5.97 -21.39 4.12
C GLU A 42 4.74 -20.51 3.87
N MET A 43 4.61 -19.37 4.57
CA MET A 43 3.52 -18.44 4.35
C MET A 43 3.53 -17.89 2.92
N PHE A 44 4.68 -17.41 2.44
CA PHE A 44 4.80 -16.89 1.07
C PHE A 44 4.57 -17.99 0.03
N ARG A 45 5.12 -19.18 0.26
CA ARG A 45 4.91 -20.33 -0.62
C ARG A 45 3.42 -20.71 -0.71
N GLN A 46 2.71 -20.70 0.42
CA GLN A 46 1.28 -21.00 0.45
C GLN A 46 0.48 -19.91 -0.27
N ILE A 47 0.73 -18.64 0.02
CA ILE A 47 0.06 -17.53 -0.66
C ILE A 47 0.28 -17.64 -2.17
N GLY A 48 1.54 -17.81 -2.60
CA GLY A 48 1.88 -17.93 -4.01
C GLY A 48 1.17 -19.09 -4.70
N LYS A 49 1.09 -20.26 -4.06
CA LYS A 49 0.34 -21.42 -4.57
C LYS A 49 -1.16 -21.13 -4.67
N GLU A 50 -1.73 -20.52 -3.64
CA GLU A 50 -3.15 -20.22 -3.55
C GLU A 50 -3.64 -19.19 -4.57
N VAL A 51 -2.81 -18.19 -4.86
CA VAL A 51 -3.10 -17.20 -5.89
C VAL A 51 -2.47 -17.56 -7.24
N ASN A 52 -1.87 -18.77 -7.33
CA ASN A 52 -1.22 -19.32 -8.53
C ASN A 52 -0.24 -18.32 -9.16
N VAL A 53 0.73 -17.86 -8.34
CA VAL A 53 1.81 -17.01 -8.84
C VAL A 53 2.63 -17.78 -9.87
N ASP A 54 2.85 -17.17 -11.01
CA ASP A 54 3.83 -17.62 -11.98
C ASP A 54 5.21 -17.05 -11.59
N TYR A 55 6.13 -17.93 -11.17
CA TYR A 55 7.47 -17.57 -10.71
C TYR A 55 8.49 -17.65 -11.88
N ASN A 56 8.21 -16.98 -12.98
CA ASN A 56 9.16 -16.77 -14.07
C ASN A 56 10.09 -15.57 -13.78
N ASP A 57 10.69 -15.00 -14.80
CA ASP A 57 11.59 -13.84 -14.69
C ASP A 57 10.91 -12.63 -14.02
N GLU A 58 9.59 -12.47 -14.19
CA GLU A 58 8.72 -11.53 -13.49
C GLU A 58 7.59 -12.32 -12.85
N SER A 59 7.49 -12.28 -11.51
CA SER A 59 6.40 -12.98 -10.80
C SER A 59 5.07 -12.27 -11.06
N ASP A 60 4.05 -13.02 -11.50
CA ASP A 60 2.73 -12.49 -11.85
C ASP A 60 1.60 -13.35 -11.30
N THR A 61 0.45 -12.72 -11.06
CA THR A 61 -0.81 -13.38 -10.73
C THR A 61 -2.01 -12.54 -11.14
N GLU A 62 -3.09 -13.21 -11.46
CA GLU A 62 -4.36 -12.57 -11.81
C GLU A 62 -5.05 -11.97 -10.58
N ASN A 63 -5.42 -10.70 -10.63
CA ASN A 63 -6.04 -9.98 -9.51
C ASN A 63 -7.30 -10.66 -8.93
N TYR A 64 -8.10 -11.37 -9.74
CA TYR A 64 -9.27 -12.10 -9.25
C TYR A 64 -8.91 -13.23 -8.28
N ARG A 65 -7.70 -13.79 -8.40
CA ARG A 65 -7.22 -14.85 -7.50
C ARG A 65 -6.97 -14.32 -6.10
N ILE A 66 -6.51 -13.06 -5.99
CA ILE A 66 -6.35 -12.36 -4.71
C ILE A 66 -7.72 -12.21 -4.05
N VAL A 67 -8.74 -11.78 -4.81
CA VAL A 67 -10.13 -11.68 -4.31
C VAL A 67 -10.64 -13.04 -3.80
N ASN A 68 -10.45 -14.10 -4.59
CA ASN A 68 -10.87 -15.44 -4.20
C ASN A 68 -10.14 -15.94 -2.96
N TYR A 69 -8.86 -15.63 -2.83
CA TYR A 69 -8.06 -15.99 -1.66
C TYR A 69 -8.55 -15.28 -0.40
N LEU A 70 -8.80 -13.96 -0.46
CA LEU A 70 -9.38 -13.21 0.64
C LEU A 70 -10.73 -13.77 1.09
N ASN A 71 -11.61 -14.12 0.13
CA ASN A 71 -12.90 -14.78 0.41
C ASN A 71 -12.71 -16.10 1.15
N ARG A 72 -11.77 -16.95 0.73
CA ARG A 72 -11.49 -18.22 1.41
C ARG A 72 -10.96 -18.05 2.83
N LEU A 73 -10.22 -17.00 3.07
CA LEU A 73 -9.72 -16.65 4.40
C LEU A 73 -10.79 -16.00 5.28
N GLY A 74 -12.00 -15.74 4.76
CA GLY A 74 -13.09 -15.13 5.51
C GLY A 74 -12.97 -13.62 5.67
N TYR A 75 -12.13 -12.96 4.87
CA TYR A 75 -12.04 -11.50 4.88
C TYR A 75 -13.22 -10.85 4.17
N SER A 76 -13.78 -9.82 4.78
CA SER A 76 -14.67 -8.87 4.13
C SER A 76 -13.85 -7.89 3.30
N HIS A 77 -14.34 -7.53 2.11
CA HIS A 77 -13.68 -6.57 1.23
C HIS A 77 -14.64 -6.05 0.13
N SER A 78 -14.23 -5.02 -0.62
CA SER A 78 -15.03 -4.43 -1.71
C SER A 78 -15.13 -5.28 -2.98
N GLY A 79 -14.38 -6.37 -3.08
CA GLY A 79 -14.03 -6.96 -4.37
C GLY A 79 -13.04 -6.09 -5.14
N LEU A 80 -12.69 -6.49 -6.37
CA LEU A 80 -11.82 -5.70 -7.25
C LEU A 80 -12.66 -4.66 -7.98
N VAL A 81 -12.50 -3.38 -7.61
CA VAL A 81 -13.25 -2.25 -8.16
C VAL A 81 -12.33 -1.22 -8.80
N SER A 82 -12.88 -0.32 -9.60
CA SER A 82 -12.11 0.81 -10.16
C SER A 82 -11.60 1.72 -9.07
N TYR A 83 -10.47 2.39 -9.32
CA TYR A 83 -9.90 3.38 -8.41
C TYR A 83 -10.94 4.41 -7.99
N ASN A 84 -11.07 4.62 -6.70
CA ASN A 84 -11.92 5.65 -6.12
C ASN A 84 -11.30 6.14 -4.81
N ILE A 85 -10.91 7.39 -4.78
CA ILE A 85 -10.23 7.97 -3.63
C ILE A 85 -11.10 8.05 -2.37
N ASN A 86 -12.41 8.28 -2.52
CA ASN A 86 -13.29 8.32 -1.36
C ASN A 86 -13.42 6.94 -0.70
N THR A 87 -13.42 5.88 -1.51
CA THR A 87 -13.38 4.49 -1.02
C THR A 87 -12.08 4.20 -0.28
N ILE A 88 -10.94 4.65 -0.82
CA ILE A 88 -9.63 4.51 -0.19
C ILE A 88 -9.60 5.26 1.15
N ARG A 89 -9.98 6.53 1.17
CA ARG A 89 -10.01 7.34 2.39
C ARG A 89 -10.91 6.74 3.46
N ASN A 90 -12.10 6.26 3.07
CA ASN A 90 -13.00 5.60 4.00
C ASN A 90 -12.39 4.32 4.58
N SER A 91 -11.70 3.53 3.76
CA SER A 91 -11.00 2.33 4.21
C SER A 91 -9.91 2.67 5.23
N LEU A 92 -8.98 3.56 4.84
CA LEU A 92 -7.84 3.94 5.68
C LEU A 92 -8.26 4.64 6.98
N SER A 93 -9.30 5.50 6.94
CA SER A 93 -9.82 6.16 8.15
C SER A 93 -10.49 5.20 9.14
N ASN A 94 -10.87 4.01 8.67
CA ASN A 94 -11.38 2.92 9.51
C ASN A 94 -10.30 1.86 9.83
N ASN A 95 -9.01 2.21 9.71
CA ASN A 95 -7.86 1.33 9.96
C ASN A 95 -7.89 0.04 9.12
N LYS A 96 -8.40 0.13 7.89
CA LYS A 96 -8.43 -0.97 6.92
C LYS A 96 -7.48 -0.67 5.78
N ILE A 97 -6.62 -1.62 5.48
CA ILE A 97 -5.70 -1.51 4.36
C ILE A 97 -6.44 -1.58 3.01
N VAL A 98 -5.78 -1.08 1.98
CA VAL A 98 -6.25 -1.16 0.60
C VAL A 98 -5.16 -1.81 -0.24
N TYR A 99 -5.49 -2.90 -0.92
CA TYR A 99 -4.67 -3.40 -2.03
C TYR A 99 -4.98 -2.59 -3.27
N ILE A 100 -3.95 -2.19 -3.99
CA ILE A 100 -4.07 -1.42 -5.22
C ILE A 100 -3.17 -2.03 -6.30
N THR A 101 -3.59 -1.96 -7.53
CA THR A 101 -2.83 -2.43 -8.69
C THR A 101 -2.99 -1.46 -9.84
N GLY A 102 -1.95 -1.35 -10.67
CA GLY A 102 -1.95 -0.52 -11.86
C GLY A 102 -1.01 -1.07 -12.92
N LEU A 103 -1.24 -0.68 -14.16
CA LEU A 103 -0.43 -1.06 -15.32
C LEU A 103 0.43 0.10 -15.80
N ILE A 104 1.51 -0.22 -16.49
CA ILE A 104 2.40 0.75 -17.12
C ILE A 104 1.90 1.05 -18.53
N GLY A 105 1.36 2.26 -18.73
CA GLY A 105 0.89 2.71 -20.04
C GLY A 105 -0.13 1.75 -20.66
N THR A 106 0.14 1.29 -21.87
CA THR A 106 -0.70 0.33 -22.62
C THR A 106 -0.19 -1.11 -22.56
N THR A 107 0.80 -1.38 -21.71
CA THR A 107 1.40 -2.72 -21.58
C THR A 107 0.57 -3.61 -20.67
N SER A 108 0.84 -4.92 -20.70
CA SER A 108 0.32 -5.87 -19.71
C SER A 108 1.15 -5.88 -18.41
N LYS A 109 2.30 -5.18 -18.39
CA LYS A 109 3.14 -5.10 -17.20
C LYS A 109 2.52 -4.18 -16.17
N GLY A 110 2.50 -4.61 -14.93
CA GLY A 110 1.90 -3.86 -13.83
C GLY A 110 2.56 -4.17 -12.51
N HIS A 111 2.00 -3.60 -11.46
CA HIS A 111 2.41 -3.84 -10.09
C HIS A 111 1.21 -3.83 -9.17
N GLY A 112 1.31 -4.55 -8.06
CA GLY A 112 0.35 -4.50 -6.97
C GLY A 112 1.05 -4.09 -5.67
N TRP A 113 0.47 -3.15 -4.95
CA TRP A 113 1.01 -2.63 -3.69
C TRP A 113 -0.07 -2.40 -2.66
N VAL A 114 0.29 -1.96 -1.47
CA VAL A 114 -0.63 -1.73 -0.37
C VAL A 114 -0.65 -0.25 0.01
N LEU A 115 -1.85 0.27 0.28
CA LEU A 115 -2.04 1.53 0.99
C LEU A 115 -2.38 1.20 2.44
N ASP A 116 -1.57 1.64 3.38
CA ASP A 116 -1.69 1.32 4.81
C ASP A 116 -1.81 2.56 5.70
N GLY A 117 -1.78 3.76 5.10
CA GLY A 117 -1.92 5.00 5.82
C GLY A 117 -2.28 6.19 4.95
N TYR A 118 -2.58 7.30 5.60
CA TYR A 118 -2.72 8.61 4.95
C TYR A 118 -2.33 9.72 5.90
N LYS A 119 -1.93 10.86 5.33
CA LYS A 119 -1.76 12.12 6.07
C LYS A 119 -2.45 13.27 5.35
N SER A 120 -2.93 14.26 6.12
CA SER A 120 -3.51 15.48 5.59
C SER A 120 -2.79 16.68 6.18
N ILE A 121 -2.42 17.61 5.30
CA ILE A 121 -1.77 18.87 5.67
C ILE A 121 -2.71 20.00 5.28
N THR A 122 -3.10 20.82 6.25
CA THR A 122 -3.95 21.98 6.01
C THR A 122 -3.12 23.26 6.16
N ASN A 123 -3.00 24.00 5.07
CA ASN A 123 -2.34 25.29 5.03
C ASN A 123 -3.36 26.41 5.11
N THR A 124 -3.13 27.37 5.99
CA THR A 124 -3.92 28.61 6.07
C THR A 124 -3.21 29.70 5.29
N ILE A 125 -3.84 30.20 4.25
CA ILE A 125 -3.37 31.28 3.38
C ILE A 125 -4.02 32.57 3.84
N LYS A 126 -3.23 33.54 4.28
CA LYS A 126 -3.70 34.89 4.64
C LYS A 126 -3.25 35.88 3.58
N THR A 127 -4.21 36.55 2.95
CA THR A 127 -3.95 37.57 1.95
C THR A 127 -4.07 38.95 2.60
N TYR A 128 -3.03 39.76 2.46
CA TYR A 128 -2.99 41.12 2.98
C TYR A 128 -2.94 42.13 1.82
N ARG A 129 -3.58 43.26 2.01
CA ARG A 129 -3.54 44.39 1.08
C ARG A 129 -3.02 45.62 1.79
N ARG A 130 -2.17 46.37 1.11
CA ARG A 130 -1.73 47.72 1.56
C ARG A 130 -2.12 48.72 0.48
N PRO A 131 -3.13 49.60 0.73
CA PRO A 131 -3.48 50.67 -0.19
C PRO A 131 -2.32 51.66 -0.37
N ALA A 132 -2.27 52.33 -1.51
CA ALA A 132 -1.27 53.35 -1.78
C ALA A 132 -1.38 54.45 -0.72
N GLY A 133 -0.21 54.87 -0.15
CA GLY A 133 -0.14 55.89 0.88
C GLY A 133 -0.40 55.39 2.32
N GLN A 134 -0.72 54.17 2.54
CA GLN A 134 -0.81 53.59 3.89
C GLN A 134 0.45 52.79 4.25
N LEU A 135 0.83 52.81 5.53
CA LEU A 135 2.01 52.07 6.01
C LEU A 135 1.67 50.65 6.46
N GLU A 136 0.41 50.38 6.81
CA GLU A 136 0.00 49.12 7.40
C GLU A 136 -0.68 48.19 6.38
N TRP A 137 -0.47 46.90 6.60
CA TRP A 137 -1.12 45.85 5.84
C TRP A 137 -2.42 45.43 6.51
N THR A 138 -3.51 45.39 5.75
CA THR A 138 -4.82 44.95 6.22
C THR A 138 -5.09 43.52 5.70
N LEU A 139 -5.46 42.63 6.59
CA LEU A 139 -5.91 41.26 6.22
C LEU A 139 -7.23 41.38 5.43
N VAL A 140 -7.23 40.92 4.18
CA VAL A 140 -8.41 41.02 3.29
C VAL A 140 -9.05 39.65 3.03
N ASN A 141 -8.29 38.56 3.21
CA ASN A 141 -8.83 37.23 3.05
C ASN A 141 -8.04 36.18 3.87
N THR A 142 -8.76 35.17 4.31
CA THR A 142 -8.17 33.95 4.90
C THR A 142 -8.84 32.76 4.23
N SER A 143 -8.05 31.89 3.64
CA SER A 143 -8.51 30.64 3.02
C SER A 143 -7.68 29.47 3.54
N THR A 144 -8.24 28.26 3.45
CA THR A 144 -7.53 27.03 3.79
C THR A 144 -7.46 26.12 2.57
N VAL A 145 -6.32 25.45 2.41
CA VAL A 145 -6.13 24.41 1.40
C VAL A 145 -5.63 23.15 2.11
N THR A 146 -6.31 22.03 1.90
CA THR A 146 -5.93 20.74 2.46
C THR A 146 -5.39 19.84 1.36
N TYR A 147 -4.20 19.32 1.58
CA TYR A 147 -3.56 18.29 0.76
C TYR A 147 -3.65 16.96 1.51
N THR A 148 -4.02 15.91 0.81
CA THR A 148 -4.05 14.55 1.36
C THR A 148 -3.08 13.67 0.58
N PHE A 149 -2.32 12.88 1.30
CA PHE A 149 -1.32 11.96 0.76
C PHE A 149 -1.64 10.56 1.28
N ASN A 150 -1.52 9.56 0.43
CA ASN A 150 -1.64 8.17 0.81
C ASN A 150 -0.25 7.57 1.04
N HIS A 151 -0.11 6.76 2.08
CA HIS A 151 1.10 6.02 2.32
C HIS A 151 1.10 4.75 1.48
N PHE A 152 2.16 4.58 0.66
CA PHE A 152 2.37 3.45 -0.23
C PHE A 152 3.44 2.54 0.34
N ASN A 153 3.10 1.26 0.46
CA ASN A 153 4.06 0.19 0.66
C ASN A 153 4.13 -0.61 -0.64
N TRP A 154 5.19 -0.36 -1.40
CA TRP A 154 5.39 -0.97 -2.71
C TRP A 154 5.69 -2.47 -2.66
N GLY A 155 6.07 -3.02 -1.49
CA GLY A 155 6.48 -4.40 -1.34
C GLY A 155 7.91 -4.67 -1.82
N TRP A 156 8.73 -3.63 -1.97
CA TRP A 156 10.14 -3.70 -2.40
C TRP A 156 11.10 -3.57 -1.22
N ASP A 157 10.83 -4.35 -0.18
CA ASP A 157 11.68 -4.43 1.00
C ASP A 157 11.86 -3.08 1.75
N GLY A 158 10.89 -2.19 1.61
CA GLY A 158 10.91 -0.84 2.15
C GLY A 158 11.31 0.23 1.14
N ASP A 159 12.02 -0.14 0.08
CA ASP A 159 12.50 0.79 -0.93
C ASP A 159 11.34 1.58 -1.58
N GLY A 160 11.46 2.89 -1.57
CA GLY A 160 10.49 3.80 -2.16
C GLY A 160 9.17 3.91 -1.43
N ASN A 161 9.01 3.27 -0.26
CA ASN A 161 7.85 3.45 0.59
C ASN A 161 7.74 4.90 1.05
N GLY A 162 6.52 5.40 1.21
CA GLY A 162 6.31 6.77 1.63
C GLY A 162 4.96 7.35 1.23
N TYR A 163 4.86 8.66 1.32
CA TYR A 163 3.63 9.39 1.05
C TYR A 163 3.59 9.95 -0.36
N PHE A 164 2.54 9.61 -1.09
CA PHE A 164 2.31 10.03 -2.47
C PHE A 164 1.04 10.89 -2.56
N THR A 165 1.08 11.90 -3.43
CA THR A 165 -0.10 12.70 -3.74
C THR A 165 -1.19 11.80 -4.34
N GLU A 166 -2.42 12.07 -3.96
CA GLU A 166 -3.59 11.39 -4.48
C GLU A 166 -3.62 11.38 -6.02
N GLY A 167 -3.81 10.20 -6.60
CA GLY A 167 -3.80 10.00 -8.05
C GLY A 167 -2.43 9.93 -8.71
N VAL A 168 -1.35 10.01 -7.93
CA VAL A 168 0.02 9.80 -8.42
C VAL A 168 0.45 8.37 -8.10
N PHE A 169 0.78 7.60 -9.14
CA PHE A 169 1.17 6.18 -9.05
C PHE A 169 2.57 5.95 -9.64
N ASN A 170 3.39 6.98 -9.64
CA ASN A 170 4.77 6.93 -10.09
C ASN A 170 5.70 6.80 -8.88
N SER A 171 6.41 5.68 -8.81
CA SER A 171 7.31 5.35 -7.69
C SER A 171 8.44 6.37 -7.47
N ASN A 172 8.78 7.17 -8.50
CA ASN A 172 9.81 8.21 -8.42
C ASN A 172 9.27 9.61 -8.07
N ASN A 173 7.98 9.72 -7.74
CA ASN A 173 7.37 11.02 -7.43
C ASN A 173 6.72 11.05 -6.05
N PRO A 174 7.42 10.63 -4.98
CA PRO A 174 6.94 10.76 -3.61
C PRO A 174 6.90 12.22 -3.17
N GLN A 175 6.05 12.51 -2.19
CA GLN A 175 6.10 13.77 -1.44
C GLN A 175 7.00 13.67 -0.21
N ASP A 176 7.15 12.46 0.30
CA ASP A 176 7.92 12.18 1.51
C ASP A 176 8.21 10.67 1.53
N LEU A 177 9.46 10.29 1.72
CA LEU A 177 9.91 8.90 1.77
C LEU A 177 10.20 8.50 3.22
N ASP A 178 9.93 7.26 3.57
CA ASP A 178 10.15 6.73 4.91
C ASP A 178 11.64 6.67 5.26
N ASP A 179 12.46 6.27 4.30
CA ASP A 179 13.92 6.09 4.44
C ASP A 179 14.75 7.08 3.61
N GLY A 180 14.09 7.96 2.84
CA GLY A 180 14.74 8.91 1.95
C GLY A 180 15.32 8.29 0.68
N VAL A 181 15.08 7.00 0.41
CA VAL A 181 15.57 6.29 -0.76
C VAL A 181 14.47 6.17 -1.82
N ILE A 182 14.76 6.61 -3.04
CA ILE A 182 13.88 6.40 -4.19
C ILE A 182 14.01 4.93 -4.61
N GLY A 183 12.86 4.26 -4.77
CA GLY A 183 12.82 2.86 -5.17
C GLY A 183 13.54 2.57 -6.49
N HIS A 184 13.99 1.34 -6.66
CA HIS A 184 14.83 0.90 -7.75
C HIS A 184 14.20 0.97 -9.16
N THR A 185 12.86 1.06 -9.25
CA THR A 185 12.15 1.09 -10.52
C THR A 185 11.39 2.38 -10.71
N SER A 186 11.71 3.07 -11.81
CA SER A 186 11.01 4.28 -12.24
C SER A 186 9.85 3.92 -13.14
N ASN A 187 8.71 3.56 -12.55
CA ASN A 187 7.54 3.19 -13.32
C ASN A 187 6.31 4.01 -12.91
N ASP A 188 5.49 4.35 -13.90
CA ASP A 188 4.19 4.97 -13.71
C ASP A 188 3.08 3.93 -13.94
N TYR A 189 2.44 3.52 -12.84
CA TYR A 189 1.39 2.52 -12.82
C TYR A 189 -0.02 3.14 -12.92
N SER A 190 -0.15 4.24 -13.64
CA SER A 190 -1.40 5.03 -13.72
C SER A 190 -2.48 4.43 -14.64
N SER A 191 -2.15 3.38 -15.40
CA SER A 191 -3.10 2.74 -16.30
C SER A 191 -3.92 1.65 -15.60
N ASN A 192 -5.22 1.58 -15.90
CA ASN A 192 -6.16 0.57 -15.39
C ASN A 192 -6.07 0.34 -13.87
N VAL A 193 -5.97 1.42 -13.12
CA VAL A 193 -5.82 1.34 -11.66
C VAL A 193 -7.07 0.75 -11.01
N ARG A 194 -6.89 -0.32 -10.25
CA ARG A 194 -7.95 -1.05 -9.54
C ARG A 194 -7.59 -1.19 -8.07
N ILE A 195 -8.62 -1.33 -7.24
CA ILE A 195 -8.44 -1.47 -5.79
C ILE A 195 -9.27 -2.61 -5.21
N ILE A 196 -8.79 -3.18 -4.11
CA ILE A 196 -9.56 -3.98 -3.17
C ILE A 196 -9.49 -3.24 -1.83
N ALA A 197 -10.60 -2.66 -1.42
CA ALA A 197 -10.69 -1.83 -0.22
C ALA A 197 -11.51 -2.50 0.88
N ASN A 198 -11.53 -1.90 2.07
CA ASN A 198 -12.27 -2.37 3.23
C ASN A 198 -11.89 -3.78 3.68
N ILE A 199 -10.63 -4.17 3.45
CA ILE A 199 -10.13 -5.49 3.84
C ILE A 199 -10.12 -5.57 5.38
N SER A 200 -10.91 -6.51 5.91
CA SER A 200 -11.02 -6.75 7.37
C SER A 200 -11.47 -8.18 7.65
N HIS A 201 -10.99 -8.72 8.75
CA HIS A 201 -11.44 -10.04 9.26
C HIS A 201 -12.62 -9.88 10.19
#